data_fd41d4ab50ff2ef1b2629a78ceb56d9f
#
_entry.id   fd41d4ab50ff2ef1b2629a78ceb56d9f
#
_cell.length_a   1.000
_cell.length_b   1.000
_cell.length_c   1.000
_cell.angle_alpha   90.00
_cell.angle_beta   90.00
_cell.angle_gamma   90.00
#
_symmetry.space_group_name_H-M   'P 1'
#
loop_
_entity.id
_entity.type
_entity.pdbx_description
1 polymer ?
#
loop_
_entity_poly.entity_id
_entity_poly.type
_entity_poly.pdbx_seq_one_letter_code
_entity_poly.pdbx_strand_id
1 'polypeptide(L)'
;KDITFFGITDVLKNIFYIKKKINQTITYLETFKPDIVFSVDSPDFVFQVIKKIKKRNIIQTKFFHFVAPSIWAWRESRGHNIKKLVDKIYLLFKFEKKYFDKYSINNQFVGHPFFENFKNLNYNLDIEKKIISFCPGSRKKEIHIFMPIFLEIIKKYNNQFKYHFAV
;
A
#
# COMPACT_ATOMS: atom_id res chain seq x y z
N LYS A 1 -7.42 -6.86 11.37
CA LYS A 1 -8.22 -5.60 11.56
C LYS A 1 -7.58 -4.61 12.54
N ASP A 2 -6.54 -4.99 13.29
CA ASP A 2 -6.11 -4.23 14.47
C ASP A 2 -4.98 -3.21 14.23
N ILE A 3 -4.49 -3.02 12.99
CA ILE A 3 -3.35 -2.13 12.70
C ILE A 3 -3.67 -1.14 11.56
N THR A 4 -4.93 -0.94 11.24
CA THR A 4 -5.36 0.00 10.20
C THR A 4 -5.48 1.41 10.78
N PHE A 5 -4.35 2.07 11.02
CA PHE A 5 -4.31 3.46 11.46
C PHE A 5 -4.09 4.38 10.26
N PHE A 6 -5.00 5.33 10.05
CA PHE A 6 -4.94 6.28 8.95
C PHE A 6 -4.69 7.69 9.47
N GLY A 7 -3.53 8.22 9.11
CA GLY A 7 -3.13 9.57 9.46
C GLY A 7 -2.15 9.65 10.64
N ILE A 8 -1.40 10.76 10.68
CA ILE A 8 -0.33 10.97 11.67
C ILE A 8 -0.89 11.01 13.09
N THR A 9 -2.06 11.60 13.29
CA THR A 9 -2.72 11.72 14.59
C THR A 9 -3.13 10.37 15.18
N ASP A 10 -3.66 9.47 14.33
CA ASP A 10 -4.07 8.14 14.78
C ASP A 10 -2.85 7.26 15.09
N VAL A 11 -1.77 7.40 14.34
CA VAL A 11 -0.50 6.72 14.62
C VAL A 11 0.10 7.19 15.96
N LEU A 12 0.10 8.50 16.21
CA LEU A 12 0.62 9.06 17.46
C LEU A 12 -0.18 8.59 18.69
N LYS A 13 -1.51 8.59 18.61
CA LYS A 13 -2.39 8.09 19.68
C LYS A 13 -2.18 6.62 19.99
N ASN A 14 -1.82 5.82 18.96
CA ASN A 14 -1.69 4.38 19.08
C ASN A 14 -0.24 3.87 19.08
N ILE A 15 0.75 4.74 19.27
CA ILE A 15 2.17 4.37 19.16
C ILE A 15 2.58 3.26 20.13
N PHE A 16 2.06 3.28 21.36
CA PHE A 16 2.33 2.23 22.35
C PHE A 16 1.73 0.89 21.92
N TYR A 17 0.52 0.92 21.37
CA TYR A 17 -0.13 -0.27 20.84
C TYR A 17 0.65 -0.85 19.66
N ILE A 18 1.07 -0.01 18.71
CA ILE A 18 1.89 -0.41 17.56
C ILE A 18 3.21 -1.04 18.05
N LYS A 19 3.89 -0.41 19.00
CA LYS A 19 5.12 -0.96 19.59
C LYS A 19 4.88 -2.30 20.26
N LYS A 20 3.78 -2.46 21.00
CA LYS A 20 3.39 -3.74 21.61
C LYS A 20 3.19 -4.82 20.55
N LYS A 21 2.47 -4.51 19.46
CA LYS A 21 2.24 -5.45 18.34
C LYS A 21 3.55 -5.83 17.64
N ILE A 22 4.45 -4.88 17.38
CA ILE A 22 5.78 -5.16 16.83
C ILE A 22 6.53 -6.16 17.73
N ASN A 23 6.56 -5.93 19.03
CA ASN A 23 7.26 -6.80 19.97
C ASN A 23 6.62 -8.19 20.03
N GLN A 24 5.28 -8.29 20.06
CA GLN A 24 4.56 -9.56 20.00
C GLN A 24 4.92 -10.36 18.73
N THR A 25 4.94 -9.68 17.56
CA THR A 25 5.30 -10.31 16.29
C THR A 25 6.74 -10.82 16.32
N ILE A 26 7.66 -10.05 16.88
CA ILE A 26 9.06 -10.46 17.02
C ILE A 26 9.18 -11.71 17.89
N THR A 27 8.58 -11.70 19.08
CA THR A 27 8.59 -12.85 19.99
C THR A 27 8.02 -14.10 19.31
N TYR A 28 6.91 -13.95 18.59
CA TYR A 28 6.32 -15.06 17.84
C TYR A 28 7.28 -15.64 16.79
N LEU A 29 7.92 -14.76 15.98
CA LEU A 29 8.88 -15.21 14.96
C LEU A 29 10.11 -15.84 15.57
N GLU A 30 10.62 -15.33 16.68
CA GLU A 30 11.77 -15.88 17.40
C GLU A 30 11.46 -17.27 18.00
N THR A 31 10.23 -17.49 18.43
CA THR A 31 9.77 -18.80 18.93
C THR A 31 9.53 -19.79 17.80
N PHE A 32 8.85 -19.35 16.74
CA PHE A 32 8.47 -20.18 15.61
C PHE A 32 9.65 -20.53 14.69
N LYS A 33 10.64 -19.61 14.60
CA LYS A 33 11.88 -19.75 13.79
C LYS A 33 11.62 -20.16 12.34
N PRO A 34 10.80 -19.42 11.57
CA PRO A 34 10.50 -19.77 10.19
C PRO A 34 11.73 -19.59 9.30
N ASP A 35 11.87 -20.43 8.29
CA ASP A 35 12.92 -20.28 7.25
C ASP A 35 12.62 -19.06 6.36
N ILE A 36 11.34 -18.78 6.12
CA ILE A 36 10.86 -17.69 5.26
C ILE A 36 9.73 -16.93 5.96
N VAL A 37 9.82 -15.61 5.93
CA VAL A 37 8.72 -14.70 6.25
C VAL A 37 8.29 -13.98 4.99
N PHE A 38 7.07 -14.23 4.53
CA PHE A 38 6.46 -13.51 3.44
C PHE A 38 5.48 -12.48 4.01
N SER A 39 5.71 -11.21 3.75
CA SER A 39 4.90 -10.10 4.25
C SER A 39 4.20 -9.38 3.11
N VAL A 40 3.01 -8.87 3.39
CA VAL A 40 2.17 -8.17 2.41
C VAL A 40 1.77 -6.81 2.97
N ASP A 41 2.04 -5.74 2.22
CA ASP A 41 1.68 -4.36 2.58
C ASP A 41 2.24 -3.88 3.93
N SER A 42 1.79 -2.73 4.41
CA SER A 42 2.20 -2.13 5.70
C SER A 42 3.72 -2.08 5.93
N PRO A 43 4.51 -1.57 4.99
CA PRO A 43 5.97 -1.60 5.05
C PRO A 43 6.54 -0.91 6.30
N ASP A 44 5.88 0.12 6.82
CA ASP A 44 6.34 0.82 8.02
C ASP A 44 6.28 -0.05 9.28
N PHE A 45 5.32 -0.96 9.37
CA PHE A 45 5.25 -1.95 10.45
C PHE A 45 6.23 -3.11 10.21
N VAL A 46 6.15 -3.70 9.03
CA VAL A 46 6.94 -4.88 8.65
C VAL A 46 8.44 -4.62 8.76
N PHE A 47 8.92 -3.50 8.22
CA PHE A 47 10.34 -3.18 8.22
C PHE A 47 10.89 -2.88 9.62
N GLN A 48 10.05 -2.39 10.54
CA GLN A 48 10.46 -2.26 11.95
C GLN A 48 10.63 -3.63 12.61
N VAL A 49 9.74 -4.59 12.33
CA VAL A 49 9.86 -5.96 12.82
C VAL A 49 11.17 -6.58 12.30
N ILE A 50 11.37 -6.55 10.97
CA ILE A 50 12.57 -7.14 10.32
C ILE A 50 13.84 -6.50 10.85
N LYS A 51 13.88 -5.17 10.97
CA LYS A 51 15.04 -4.44 11.50
C LYS A 51 15.43 -4.91 12.89
N LYS A 52 14.44 -5.11 13.78
CA LYS A 52 14.70 -5.56 15.15
C LYS A 52 15.15 -7.03 15.19
N ILE A 53 14.56 -7.90 14.37
CA ILE A 53 14.95 -9.30 14.26
C ILE A 53 16.40 -9.40 13.77
N LYS A 54 16.75 -8.74 12.67
CA LYS A 54 18.11 -8.73 12.12
C LYS A 54 19.13 -8.16 13.13
N LYS A 55 18.74 -7.12 13.91
CA LYS A 55 19.61 -6.59 14.95
C LYS A 55 19.87 -7.58 16.09
N ARG A 56 18.88 -8.40 16.45
CA ARG A 56 19.03 -9.41 17.51
C ARG A 56 19.83 -10.64 17.04
N ASN A 57 19.80 -10.92 15.76
CA ASN A 57 20.50 -12.05 15.11
C ASN A 57 20.23 -13.43 15.74
N ILE A 58 18.99 -13.64 16.22
CA ILE A 58 18.57 -14.88 16.90
C ILE A 58 18.11 -15.95 15.90
N ILE A 59 17.54 -15.51 14.77
CA ILE A 59 16.99 -16.40 13.74
C ILE A 59 17.60 -16.09 12.37
N GLN A 60 17.84 -17.15 11.60
CA GLN A 60 18.23 -17.06 10.19
C GLN A 60 17.00 -17.23 9.31
N THR A 61 16.36 -16.15 8.98
CA THR A 61 15.10 -16.12 8.22
C THR A 61 15.26 -15.25 6.98
N LYS A 62 14.77 -15.71 5.83
CA LYS A 62 14.66 -14.90 4.62
C LYS A 62 13.38 -14.09 4.65
N PHE A 63 13.48 -12.82 4.30
CA PHE A 63 12.35 -11.89 4.31
C PHE A 63 11.96 -11.48 2.90
N PHE A 64 10.76 -11.85 2.50
CA PHE A 64 10.14 -11.46 1.24
C PHE A 64 9.00 -10.50 1.50
N HIS A 65 8.89 -9.46 0.67
CA HIS A 65 7.85 -8.43 0.85
C HIS A 65 7.10 -8.18 -0.46
N PHE A 66 5.78 -8.22 -0.40
CA PHE A 66 4.87 -7.88 -1.50
C PHE A 66 4.17 -6.56 -1.19
N VAL A 67 3.90 -5.75 -2.21
CA VAL A 67 3.45 -4.36 -2.15
C VAL A 67 4.56 -3.42 -1.66
N ALA A 68 5.48 -3.13 -2.57
CA ALA A 68 6.64 -2.30 -2.29
C ALA A 68 6.25 -0.89 -1.80
N PRO A 69 7.01 -0.30 -0.86
CA PRO A 69 6.76 1.08 -0.44
C PRO A 69 7.03 2.05 -1.58
N SER A 70 6.23 3.10 -1.66
CA SER A 70 6.31 4.16 -2.69
C SER A 70 7.54 5.05 -2.51
N ILE A 71 8.75 4.49 -2.65
CA ILE A 71 10.01 5.24 -2.47
C ILE A 71 10.18 6.34 -3.52
N TRP A 72 9.54 6.22 -4.67
CA TRP A 72 9.59 7.21 -5.75
C TRP A 72 8.84 8.51 -5.44
N ALA A 73 7.90 8.48 -4.50
CA ALA A 73 7.02 9.62 -4.26
C ALA A 73 7.65 10.69 -3.36
N TRP A 74 8.34 10.30 -2.27
CA TRP A 74 8.78 11.27 -1.27
C TRP A 74 9.87 10.82 -0.29
N ARG A 75 10.30 9.56 -0.34
CA ARG A 75 11.29 9.00 0.58
C ARG A 75 12.31 8.12 -0.12
N GLU A 76 12.89 8.63 -1.19
CA GLU A 76 13.83 7.88 -2.02
C GLU A 76 15.02 7.31 -1.21
N SER A 77 15.54 8.08 -0.25
CA SER A 77 16.64 7.64 0.62
C SER A 77 16.36 6.36 1.43
N ARG A 78 15.09 5.96 1.58
CA ARG A 78 14.72 4.68 2.22
C ARG A 78 15.24 3.46 1.46
N GLY A 79 15.54 3.57 0.17
CA GLY A 79 16.07 2.47 -0.63
C GLY A 79 17.31 1.81 -0.01
N HIS A 80 18.27 2.59 0.48
CA HIS A 80 19.47 2.06 1.14
C HIS A 80 19.15 1.20 2.37
N ASN A 81 18.11 1.58 3.14
CA ASN A 81 17.71 0.83 4.33
C ASN A 81 16.95 -0.44 3.94
N ILE A 82 16.09 -0.38 2.93
CA ILE A 82 15.29 -1.53 2.46
C ILE A 82 16.19 -2.64 1.96
N LYS A 83 17.26 -2.32 1.23
CA LYS A 83 18.25 -3.30 0.76
C LYS A 83 18.79 -4.18 1.90
N LYS A 84 18.96 -3.62 3.10
CA LYS A 84 19.49 -4.34 4.27
C LYS A 84 18.40 -5.17 4.98
N LEU A 85 17.14 -4.91 4.71
CA LEU A 85 16.03 -5.52 5.43
C LEU A 85 15.45 -6.73 4.72
N VAL A 86 15.21 -6.65 3.41
CA VAL A 86 14.52 -7.69 2.66
C VAL A 86 15.48 -8.42 1.72
N ASP A 87 15.24 -9.72 1.55
CA ASP A 87 15.99 -10.55 0.59
C ASP A 87 15.41 -10.42 -0.82
N LYS A 88 14.10 -10.16 -0.93
CA LYS A 88 13.44 -9.87 -2.20
C LYS A 88 12.17 -9.06 -1.97
N ILE A 89 11.87 -8.16 -2.92
CA ILE A 89 10.64 -7.38 -2.93
C ILE A 89 9.86 -7.62 -4.21
N TYR A 90 8.54 -7.74 -4.10
CA TYR A 90 7.65 -7.94 -5.22
C TYR A 90 6.87 -6.66 -5.50
N LEU A 91 6.91 -6.23 -6.77
CA LEU A 91 6.41 -4.94 -7.23
C LEU A 91 5.04 -5.10 -7.90
N LEU A 92 4.12 -4.17 -7.60
CA LEU A 92 2.81 -4.12 -8.22
C LEU A 92 2.83 -3.48 -9.61
N PHE A 93 3.75 -2.53 -9.84
CA PHE A 93 3.80 -1.76 -11.06
C PHE A 93 5.18 -1.84 -11.72
N LYS A 94 5.19 -1.98 -13.06
CA LYS A 94 6.43 -2.13 -13.83
C LYS A 94 7.37 -0.92 -13.67
N PHE A 95 6.81 0.29 -13.53
CA PHE A 95 7.61 1.52 -13.38
C PHE A 95 8.41 1.58 -12.08
N GLU A 96 7.99 0.83 -11.04
CA GLU A 96 8.68 0.80 -9.75
C GLU A 96 10.08 0.21 -9.86
N LYS A 97 10.26 -0.75 -10.78
CA LYS A 97 11.50 -1.51 -10.94
C LYS A 97 12.74 -0.63 -10.98
N LYS A 98 12.74 0.44 -11.77
CA LYS A 98 13.89 1.36 -11.91
C LYS A 98 14.36 1.98 -10.59
N TYR A 99 13.41 2.23 -9.67
CA TYR A 99 13.75 2.81 -8.36
C TYR A 99 14.37 1.79 -7.41
N PHE A 100 13.95 0.53 -7.47
CA PHE A 100 14.54 -0.53 -6.66
C PHE A 100 15.88 -1.00 -7.24
N ASP A 101 16.04 -1.07 -8.55
CA ASP A 101 17.29 -1.36 -9.24
C ASP A 101 18.40 -0.34 -8.89
N LYS A 102 18.06 0.96 -8.80
CA LYS A 102 18.97 2.02 -8.40
C LYS A 102 19.69 1.73 -7.08
N TYR A 103 19.03 1.05 -6.14
CA TYR A 103 19.60 0.65 -4.85
C TYR A 103 20.10 -0.78 -4.83
N SER A 104 20.13 -1.46 -5.98
CA SER A 104 20.49 -2.89 -6.09
C SER A 104 19.68 -3.75 -5.10
N ILE A 105 18.40 -3.48 -4.98
CA ILE A 105 17.46 -4.28 -4.20
C ILE A 105 16.96 -5.40 -5.10
N ASN A 106 17.08 -6.65 -4.66
CA ASN A 106 16.51 -7.77 -5.38
C ASN A 106 14.99 -7.60 -5.47
N ASN A 107 14.49 -7.43 -6.69
CA ASN A 107 13.08 -7.14 -6.93
C ASN A 107 12.54 -7.88 -8.13
N GLN A 108 11.21 -8.06 -8.15
CA GLN A 108 10.51 -8.68 -9.26
C GLN A 108 9.14 -8.02 -9.45
N PHE A 109 8.85 -7.59 -10.66
CA PHE A 109 7.50 -7.19 -11.04
C PHE A 109 6.62 -8.42 -11.17
N VAL A 110 5.49 -8.43 -10.48
CA VAL A 110 4.52 -9.54 -10.48
C VAL A 110 3.12 -9.10 -10.90
N GLY A 111 2.87 -7.78 -11.02
CA GLY A 111 1.56 -7.24 -11.36
C GLY A 111 0.66 -7.00 -10.15
N HIS A 112 -0.45 -6.35 -10.40
CA HIS A 112 -1.44 -6.04 -9.37
C HIS A 112 -2.59 -7.05 -9.46
N PRO A 113 -2.90 -7.79 -8.38
CA PRO A 113 -3.92 -8.86 -8.41
C PRO A 113 -5.29 -8.38 -8.88
N PHE A 114 -5.60 -7.12 -8.61
CA PHE A 114 -6.85 -6.51 -9.06
C PHE A 114 -7.05 -6.60 -10.58
N PHE A 115 -5.99 -6.44 -11.37
CA PHE A 115 -6.10 -6.44 -12.84
C PHE A 115 -6.26 -7.83 -13.44
N GLU A 116 -5.97 -8.90 -12.72
CA GLU A 116 -6.17 -10.26 -13.22
C GLU A 116 -7.65 -10.56 -13.46
N ASN A 117 -8.54 -9.97 -12.65
CA ASN A 117 -9.97 -10.15 -12.75
C ASN A 117 -10.63 -9.30 -13.86
N PHE A 118 -9.90 -8.33 -14.44
CA PHE A 118 -10.45 -7.39 -15.43
C PHE A 118 -10.18 -7.74 -16.90
N LYS A 119 -9.49 -8.84 -17.18
CA LYS A 119 -9.13 -9.22 -18.55
C LYS A 119 -10.31 -9.43 -19.51
N ASN A 120 -11.54 -9.57 -18.99
CA ASN A 120 -12.74 -9.90 -19.75
C ASN A 120 -13.87 -8.86 -19.61
N LEU A 121 -13.61 -7.64 -19.13
CA LEU A 121 -14.65 -6.63 -19.04
C LEU A 121 -14.79 -5.90 -20.37
N ASN A 122 -15.79 -6.30 -21.16
CA ASN A 122 -16.24 -5.53 -22.29
C ASN A 122 -17.07 -4.34 -21.80
N TYR A 123 -16.49 -3.14 -21.84
CA TYR A 123 -17.20 -1.91 -21.55
C TYR A 123 -17.88 -1.41 -22.85
N ASN A 124 -19.18 -1.65 -22.98
CA ASN A 124 -19.99 -0.90 -23.94
C ASN A 124 -20.29 0.47 -23.33
N LEU A 125 -19.35 1.41 -23.51
CA LEU A 125 -19.60 2.81 -23.18
C LEU A 125 -20.51 3.39 -24.25
N ASP A 126 -21.74 3.71 -23.84
CA ASP A 126 -22.62 4.56 -24.64
C ASP A 126 -22.02 5.98 -24.72
N ILE A 127 -21.41 6.30 -25.87
CA ILE A 127 -20.57 7.50 -26.07
C ILE A 127 -21.39 8.72 -26.47
N GLU A 128 -22.73 8.67 -26.52
CA GLU A 128 -23.55 9.80 -26.92
C GLU A 128 -23.41 11.03 -26.02
N LYS A 129 -23.08 10.83 -24.74
CA LYS A 129 -22.81 11.94 -23.80
C LYS A 129 -21.42 11.79 -23.16
N LYS A 130 -20.71 12.92 -23.04
CA LYS A 130 -19.47 12.97 -22.25
C LYS A 130 -19.71 12.53 -20.82
N ILE A 131 -18.84 11.69 -20.29
CA ILE A 131 -18.93 11.12 -18.93
C ILE A 131 -17.96 11.89 -18.02
N ILE A 132 -18.45 12.30 -16.85
CA ILE A 132 -17.64 12.80 -15.76
C ILE A 132 -17.69 11.78 -14.64
N SER A 133 -16.53 11.22 -14.27
CA SER A 133 -16.42 10.29 -13.13
C SER A 133 -15.91 11.01 -11.90
N PHE A 134 -16.64 10.90 -10.80
CA PHE A 134 -16.26 11.43 -9.50
C PHE A 134 -15.70 10.31 -8.63
N CYS A 135 -14.50 10.50 -8.09
CA CYS A 135 -13.82 9.55 -7.22
C CYS A 135 -13.66 10.16 -5.82
N PRO A 136 -14.67 10.06 -4.96
CA PRO A 136 -14.65 10.69 -3.63
C PRO A 136 -13.67 10.03 -2.65
N GLY A 137 -13.07 8.93 -3.04
CA GLY A 137 -12.24 8.09 -2.19
C GLY A 137 -13.06 7.00 -1.49
N SER A 138 -12.37 6.08 -0.83
CA SER A 138 -12.97 4.91 -0.17
C SER A 138 -13.23 5.10 1.33
N ARG A 139 -12.84 6.24 1.90
CA ARG A 139 -12.94 6.52 3.34
C ARG A 139 -14.10 7.44 3.65
N LYS A 140 -14.84 7.14 4.73
CA LYS A 140 -15.98 7.97 5.17
C LYS A 140 -15.65 9.47 5.25
N LYS A 141 -14.46 9.83 5.78
CA LYS A 141 -14.03 11.24 5.86
C LYS A 141 -13.85 11.88 4.49
N GLU A 142 -13.25 11.17 3.54
CA GLU A 142 -13.05 11.65 2.17
C GLU A 142 -14.41 11.85 1.49
N ILE A 143 -15.29 10.87 1.58
CA ILE A 143 -16.65 10.93 1.02
C ILE A 143 -17.43 12.13 1.60
N HIS A 144 -17.39 12.33 2.92
CA HIS A 144 -18.05 13.46 3.57
C HIS A 144 -17.57 14.82 3.08
N ILE A 145 -16.26 14.94 2.78
CA ILE A 145 -15.66 16.20 2.31
C ILE A 145 -15.98 16.44 0.83
N PHE A 146 -15.83 15.41 0.00
CA PHE A 146 -15.91 15.59 -1.45
C PHE A 146 -17.35 15.51 -2.02
N MET A 147 -18.24 14.73 -1.42
CA MET A 147 -19.60 14.57 -1.94
C MET A 147 -20.39 15.89 -2.06
N PRO A 148 -20.38 16.81 -1.08
CA PRO A 148 -21.07 18.10 -1.24
C PRO A 148 -20.56 18.89 -2.44
N ILE A 149 -19.23 18.91 -2.66
CA ILE A 149 -18.60 19.62 -3.77
C ILE A 149 -19.03 19.00 -5.12
N PHE A 150 -19.03 17.68 -5.20
CA PHE A 150 -19.45 16.98 -6.42
C PHE A 150 -20.93 17.21 -6.74
N LEU A 151 -21.79 17.25 -5.73
CA LEU A 151 -23.22 17.55 -5.91
C LEU A 151 -23.44 18.99 -6.42
N GLU A 152 -22.66 19.96 -5.99
CA GLU A 152 -22.69 21.33 -6.51
C GLU A 152 -22.28 21.38 -7.99
N ILE A 153 -21.23 20.65 -8.37
CA ILE A 153 -20.79 20.54 -9.76
C ILE A 153 -21.90 19.92 -10.62
N ILE A 154 -22.52 18.84 -10.16
CA ILE A 154 -23.62 18.19 -10.87
C ILE A 154 -24.81 19.16 -11.07
N LYS A 155 -25.20 19.90 -10.04
CA LYS A 155 -26.27 20.90 -10.13
C LYS A 155 -25.95 21.98 -11.16
N LYS A 156 -24.69 22.46 -11.20
CA LYS A 156 -24.24 23.50 -12.12
C LYS A 156 -24.26 23.05 -13.59
N TYR A 157 -23.95 21.79 -13.86
CA TYR A 157 -23.82 21.23 -15.20
C TYR A 157 -24.92 20.21 -15.54
N ASN A 158 -26.05 20.31 -14.87
CA ASN A 158 -27.18 19.40 -15.01
C ASN A 158 -27.54 19.18 -16.50
N ASN A 159 -27.81 17.93 -16.86
CA ASN A 159 -28.16 17.46 -18.21
C ASN A 159 -27.10 17.59 -19.32
N GLN A 160 -25.91 18.13 -19.05
CA GLN A 160 -24.84 18.24 -20.05
C GLN A 160 -23.95 16.99 -20.10
N PHE A 161 -23.88 16.21 -19.01
CA PHE A 161 -23.00 15.07 -18.84
C PHE A 161 -23.71 13.89 -18.21
N LYS A 162 -23.17 12.68 -18.43
CA LYS A 162 -23.46 11.52 -17.58
C LYS A 162 -22.49 11.54 -16.39
N TYR A 163 -22.99 11.25 -15.21
CA TYR A 163 -22.18 11.27 -13.97
C TYR A 163 -22.02 9.86 -13.42
N HIS A 164 -20.78 9.49 -13.08
CA HIS A 164 -20.45 8.23 -12.43
C HIS A 164 -19.77 8.50 -11.09
N PHE A 165 -20.12 7.71 -10.08
CA PHE A 165 -19.42 7.70 -8.81
C PHE A 165 -18.67 6.39 -8.65
N ALA A 166 -17.36 6.47 -8.43
CA ALA A 166 -16.50 5.35 -8.12
C ALA A 166 -16.11 5.40 -6.64
N VAL A 167 -16.57 4.41 -5.86
CA VAL A 167 -16.31 4.30 -4.41
C VAL A 167 -15.49 3.04 -4.13
#